data_6786971a0c77548a831e58a9973fe168
#
_entry.id   6786971a0c77548a831e58a9973fe168
#
_cell.length_a   1.000
_cell.length_b   1.000
_cell.length_c   1.000
_cell.angle_alpha   90.00
_cell.angle_beta   90.00
_cell.angle_gamma   90.00
#
_symmetry.space_group_name_H-M   'P 1'
#
loop_
_entity.id
_entity.type
_entity.pdbx_description
1 polymer ?
#
loop_
_entity_poly.entity_id
_entity_poly.type
_entity_poly.pdbx_seq_one_letter_code
_entity_poly.pdbx_strand_id
1 'polypeptide(L)'
;DERLQILKNQGIPVFTYNQDVRPALRNCYVGIDSCRAGKCAALLMRQISPPDGYALIVGVTPQHKDSEKRIEGFLEQWSLAPKASSGYRIIYGEGYHDVAYARTRDALNEMPNITGIFVSGAGLSGVAQAVYERGTADVQKIVGFDATQRNITYMKNGTVQFLIDQSPYQQGYKAVQLLVDYLFEGRAPDVSCYYLDAHIKNAFNC
;
A
#
# COMPACT_ATOMS: atom_id res chain seq x y z
N ASP A 1 17.68 13.07 3.54
CA ASP A 1 17.91 13.90 2.33
C ASP A 1 19.34 14.46 2.23
N GLU A 2 20.02 14.77 3.34
CA GLU A 2 21.39 15.32 3.33
C GLU A 2 22.39 14.39 2.63
N ARG A 3 22.37 13.10 2.93
CA ARG A 3 23.24 12.12 2.28
C ARG A 3 23.04 12.04 0.76
N LEU A 4 21.80 12.12 0.31
CA LEU A 4 21.46 12.13 -1.12
C LEU A 4 21.95 13.43 -1.79
N GLN A 5 21.90 14.56 -1.07
CA GLN A 5 22.45 15.82 -1.57
C GLN A 5 23.98 15.75 -1.73
N ILE A 6 24.67 15.07 -0.83
CA ILE A 6 26.11 14.83 -0.95
C ILE A 6 26.43 14.01 -2.20
N LEU A 7 25.71 12.89 -2.43
CA LEU A 7 25.88 12.06 -3.63
C LEU A 7 25.67 12.87 -4.91
N LYS A 8 24.60 13.66 -4.95
CA LYS A 8 24.31 14.52 -6.08
C LYS A 8 25.41 15.55 -6.35
N ASN A 9 25.93 16.19 -5.30
CA ASN A 9 27.02 17.19 -5.42
C ASN A 9 28.32 16.55 -5.90
N GLN A 10 28.51 15.25 -5.65
CA GLN A 10 29.65 14.47 -6.14
C GLN A 10 29.41 13.88 -7.56
N GLY A 11 28.28 14.16 -8.19
CA GLY A 11 27.94 13.63 -9.51
C GLY A 11 27.59 12.13 -9.50
N ILE A 12 27.34 11.54 -8.32
CA ILE A 12 26.97 10.14 -8.17
C ILE A 12 25.47 9.98 -8.52
N PRO A 13 25.11 9.14 -9.54
CA PRO A 13 23.73 8.97 -9.92
C PRO A 13 22.94 8.20 -8.86
N VAL A 14 21.68 8.62 -8.63
CA VAL A 14 20.78 8.03 -7.65
C VAL A 14 19.54 7.52 -8.36
N PHE A 15 19.27 6.22 -8.27
CA PHE A 15 18.05 5.58 -8.71
C PHE A 15 17.35 5.00 -7.50
N THR A 16 16.06 5.28 -7.34
CA THR A 16 15.26 4.82 -6.22
C THR A 16 14.19 3.84 -6.67
N TYR A 17 13.83 2.90 -5.82
CA TYR A 17 12.72 1.98 -6.10
C TYR A 17 11.92 1.71 -4.82
N ASN A 18 10.69 1.26 -5.00
CA ASN A 18 9.70 1.00 -3.94
C ASN A 18 9.31 2.26 -3.18
N GLN A 19 10.25 2.93 -2.53
CA GLN A 19 10.03 4.18 -1.80
C GLN A 19 10.76 5.34 -2.48
N ASP A 20 10.02 6.42 -2.79
CA ASP A 20 10.59 7.57 -3.49
C ASP A 20 11.13 8.63 -2.54
N VAL A 21 12.11 9.39 -3.04
CA VAL A 21 12.69 10.57 -2.40
C VAL A 21 12.27 11.83 -3.15
N ARG A 22 12.73 13.00 -2.71
CA ARG A 22 12.47 14.24 -3.47
C ARG A 22 13.02 14.13 -4.90
N PRO A 23 12.22 14.41 -5.94
CA PRO A 23 12.63 14.27 -7.34
C PRO A 23 13.95 14.95 -7.69
N ALA A 24 14.24 16.09 -7.04
CA ALA A 24 15.48 16.82 -7.25
C ALA A 24 16.75 16.06 -6.78
N LEU A 25 16.62 14.99 -6.01
CA LEU A 25 17.74 14.24 -5.42
C LEU A 25 18.01 12.89 -6.11
N ARG A 26 17.28 12.56 -7.16
CA ARG A 26 17.43 11.30 -7.90
C ARG A 26 17.38 11.51 -9.41
N ASN A 27 17.89 10.55 -10.14
CA ASN A 27 17.82 10.48 -11.61
C ASN A 27 16.48 9.87 -12.05
N CYS A 28 16.07 8.76 -11.43
CA CYS A 28 14.80 8.10 -11.73
C CYS A 28 14.26 7.35 -10.49
N TYR A 29 12.94 7.31 -10.37
CA TYR A 29 12.22 6.43 -9.45
C TYR A 29 11.59 5.28 -10.21
N VAL A 30 11.64 4.07 -9.65
CA VAL A 30 10.95 2.89 -10.16
C VAL A 30 9.99 2.36 -9.10
N GLY A 31 8.72 2.27 -9.40
CA GLY A 31 7.73 1.81 -8.45
C GLY A 31 6.33 1.78 -9.03
N ILE A 32 5.32 1.75 -8.19
CA ILE A 32 3.92 1.90 -8.58
C ILE A 32 3.45 3.35 -8.33
N ASP A 33 2.41 3.77 -9.02
CA ASP A 33 1.69 5.00 -8.66
C ASP A 33 0.86 4.75 -7.40
N SER A 34 1.33 5.25 -6.26
CA SER A 34 0.70 5.03 -4.95
C SER A 34 -0.73 5.57 -4.89
N CYS A 35 -1.01 6.72 -5.50
CA CYS A 35 -2.37 7.28 -5.51
C CYS A 35 -3.32 6.40 -6.34
N ARG A 36 -2.92 5.98 -7.54
CA ARG A 36 -3.72 5.06 -8.37
C ARG A 36 -3.95 3.72 -7.70
N ALA A 37 -2.94 3.18 -6.99
CA ALA A 37 -3.07 1.95 -6.23
C ALA A 37 -4.08 2.10 -5.07
N GLY A 38 -4.11 3.25 -4.40
CA GLY A 38 -5.14 3.58 -3.40
C GLY A 38 -6.54 3.64 -3.98
N LYS A 39 -6.72 4.28 -5.15
CA LYS A 39 -8.00 4.29 -5.89
C LYS A 39 -8.47 2.87 -6.24
N CYS A 40 -7.55 2.03 -6.69
CA CYS A 40 -7.82 0.63 -6.98
C CYS A 40 -8.30 -0.12 -5.72
N ALA A 41 -7.62 0.08 -4.57
CA ALA A 41 -8.03 -0.53 -3.30
C ALA A 41 -9.46 -0.13 -2.89
N ALA A 42 -9.82 1.16 -3.03
CA ALA A 42 -11.17 1.63 -2.74
C ALA A 42 -12.23 1.03 -3.67
N LEU A 43 -11.90 0.91 -4.97
CA LEU A 43 -12.80 0.27 -5.94
C LEU A 43 -13.05 -1.20 -5.57
N LEU A 44 -12.00 -1.96 -5.26
CA LEU A 44 -12.10 -3.34 -4.80
C LEU A 44 -12.93 -3.44 -3.52
N MET A 45 -12.64 -2.60 -2.53
CA MET A 45 -13.35 -2.57 -1.24
C MET A 45 -14.85 -2.35 -1.43
N ARG A 46 -15.24 -1.43 -2.30
CA ARG A 46 -16.65 -1.13 -2.60
C ARG A 46 -17.40 -2.30 -3.26
N GLN A 47 -16.69 -3.17 -4.00
CA GLN A 47 -17.32 -4.34 -4.63
C GLN A 47 -17.59 -5.48 -3.64
N ILE A 48 -16.88 -5.50 -2.51
CA ILE A 48 -16.94 -6.61 -1.55
C ILE A 48 -17.53 -6.22 -0.19
N SER A 49 -17.72 -4.91 0.06
CA SER A 49 -18.34 -4.40 1.30
C SER A 49 -19.79 -4.00 1.06
N PRO A 50 -20.65 -4.04 2.10
CA PRO A 50 -22.01 -3.51 2.01
C PRO A 50 -22.03 -2.05 1.56
N PRO A 51 -23.11 -1.60 0.87
CA PRO A 51 -23.22 -0.22 0.36
C PRO A 51 -23.18 0.86 1.45
N ASP A 52 -23.60 0.55 2.66
CA ASP A 52 -23.63 1.40 3.85
C ASP A 52 -22.44 1.14 4.80
N GLY A 53 -21.41 0.42 4.30
CA GLY A 53 -20.26 0.00 5.08
C GLY A 53 -19.40 1.18 5.55
N TYR A 54 -18.79 1.01 6.72
CA TYR A 54 -17.81 1.94 7.30
C TYR A 54 -16.39 1.41 7.10
N ALA A 55 -15.48 2.26 6.62
CA ALA A 55 -14.10 1.85 6.34
C ALA A 55 -13.15 2.18 7.51
N LEU A 56 -12.38 1.18 7.95
CA LEU A 56 -11.18 1.41 8.74
C LEU A 56 -9.97 1.48 7.80
N ILE A 57 -9.22 2.55 7.88
CA ILE A 57 -7.98 2.73 7.11
C ILE A 57 -6.81 2.62 8.08
N VAL A 58 -5.91 1.67 7.80
CA VAL A 58 -4.72 1.42 8.61
C VAL A 58 -3.49 1.90 7.83
N GLY A 59 -2.99 3.07 8.22
CA GLY A 59 -1.76 3.67 7.69
C GLY A 59 -0.50 3.15 8.37
N VAL A 60 0.67 3.43 7.79
CA VAL A 60 1.96 3.15 8.42
C VAL A 60 2.24 4.21 9.49
N THR A 61 2.60 5.41 9.08
CA THR A 61 2.70 6.62 9.92
C THR A 61 2.29 7.84 9.09
N PRO A 62 1.89 8.97 9.70
CA PRO A 62 1.58 10.20 8.96
C PRO A 62 2.74 10.76 8.13
N GLN A 63 3.97 10.34 8.40
CA GLN A 63 5.17 10.77 7.69
C GLN A 63 5.55 9.83 6.53
N HIS A 64 4.90 8.66 6.43
CA HIS A 64 5.20 7.67 5.39
C HIS A 64 4.50 8.03 4.08
N LYS A 65 5.23 8.73 3.19
CA LYS A 65 4.68 9.37 1.98
C LYS A 65 3.85 8.44 1.09
N ASP A 66 4.32 7.21 0.83
CA ASP A 66 3.60 6.29 -0.06
C ASP A 66 2.32 5.76 0.58
N SER A 67 2.35 5.49 1.90
CA SER A 67 1.16 5.14 2.67
C SER A 67 0.12 6.26 2.61
N GLU A 68 0.52 7.51 2.83
CA GLU A 68 -0.38 8.66 2.78
C GLU A 68 -0.95 8.90 1.38
N LYS A 69 -0.14 8.81 0.32
CA LYS A 69 -0.63 8.89 -1.07
C LYS A 69 -1.64 7.79 -1.41
N ARG A 70 -1.45 6.58 -0.87
CA ARG A 70 -2.43 5.49 -1.03
C ARG A 70 -3.73 5.80 -0.29
N ILE A 71 -3.64 6.38 0.92
CA ILE A 71 -4.80 6.84 1.69
C ILE A 71 -5.53 7.95 0.94
N GLU A 72 -4.81 8.95 0.43
CA GLU A 72 -5.40 10.02 -0.41
C GLU A 72 -6.17 9.44 -1.60
N GLY A 73 -5.53 8.57 -2.39
CA GLY A 73 -6.18 7.92 -3.53
C GLY A 73 -7.38 7.07 -3.15
N PHE A 74 -7.28 6.34 -2.02
CA PHE A 74 -8.40 5.58 -1.48
C PHE A 74 -9.58 6.50 -1.14
N LEU A 75 -9.34 7.58 -0.41
CA LEU A 75 -10.38 8.53 0.03
C LEU A 75 -11.03 9.27 -1.14
N GLU A 76 -10.25 9.68 -2.15
CA GLU A 76 -10.82 10.27 -3.37
C GLU A 76 -11.83 9.33 -4.02
N GLN A 77 -11.49 8.06 -4.20
CA GLN A 77 -12.37 7.08 -4.82
C GLN A 77 -13.52 6.65 -3.88
N TRP A 78 -13.26 6.57 -2.57
CA TRP A 78 -14.25 6.20 -1.57
C TRP A 78 -15.34 7.25 -1.45
N SER A 79 -15.01 8.56 -1.51
CA SER A 79 -15.95 9.67 -1.44
C SER A 79 -16.91 9.77 -2.63
N LEU A 80 -16.62 9.10 -3.74
CA LEU A 80 -17.53 9.01 -4.90
C LEU A 80 -18.72 8.06 -4.66
N ALA A 81 -18.72 7.30 -3.55
CA ALA A 81 -19.88 6.50 -3.16
C ALA A 81 -21.06 7.38 -2.74
N PRO A 82 -22.30 6.90 -2.85
CA PRO A 82 -23.47 7.58 -2.26
C PRO A 82 -23.22 7.88 -0.78
N LYS A 83 -23.67 9.04 -0.30
CA LYS A 83 -23.36 9.58 1.05
C LYS A 83 -23.60 8.63 2.23
N ALA A 84 -24.47 7.64 2.09
CA ALA A 84 -24.75 6.65 3.13
C ALA A 84 -23.58 5.69 3.42
N SER A 85 -22.57 5.61 2.52
CA SER A 85 -21.48 4.62 2.57
C SER A 85 -20.08 5.24 2.64
N SER A 86 -19.96 6.53 3.00
CA SER A 86 -18.65 7.24 2.95
C SER A 86 -17.98 7.44 4.32
N GLY A 87 -18.47 6.82 5.37
CA GLY A 87 -17.85 6.91 6.69
C GLY A 87 -16.53 6.17 6.74
N TYR A 88 -15.52 6.76 7.40
CA TYR A 88 -14.23 6.12 7.61
C TYR A 88 -13.55 6.59 8.88
N ARG A 89 -12.61 5.78 9.38
CA ARG A 89 -11.65 6.15 10.43
C ARG A 89 -10.25 5.78 9.98
N ILE A 90 -9.28 6.63 10.28
CA ILE A 90 -7.86 6.35 10.04
C ILE A 90 -7.19 6.05 11.37
N ILE A 91 -6.41 4.97 11.39
CA ILE A 91 -5.46 4.64 12.46
C ILE A 91 -4.09 4.36 11.84
N TYR A 92 -3.03 4.40 12.64
CA TYR A 92 -1.67 4.14 12.19
C TYR A 92 -1.09 2.95 12.93
N GLY A 93 -0.68 1.91 12.20
CA GLY A 93 -0.12 0.67 12.72
C GLY A 93 1.41 0.68 12.82
N GLU A 94 2.07 1.80 12.53
CA GLU A 94 3.53 2.01 12.55
C GLU A 94 4.33 1.03 11.69
N GLY A 95 3.65 0.27 10.84
CA GLY A 95 4.25 -0.77 10.01
C GLY A 95 4.61 -2.05 10.78
N TYR A 96 4.35 -2.10 12.08
CA TYR A 96 4.64 -3.26 12.93
C TYR A 96 3.39 -4.13 13.14
N HIS A 97 3.60 -5.44 13.08
CA HIS A 97 2.55 -6.43 13.25
C HIS A 97 1.76 -6.23 14.56
N ASP A 98 2.46 -6.15 15.69
CA ASP A 98 1.83 -6.09 17.02
C ASP A 98 1.08 -4.79 17.25
N VAL A 99 1.60 -3.67 16.75
CA VAL A 99 0.95 -2.37 16.86
C VAL A 99 -0.31 -2.32 15.99
N ALA A 100 -0.21 -2.79 14.75
CA ALA A 100 -1.36 -2.87 13.85
C ALA A 100 -2.44 -3.81 14.39
N TYR A 101 -2.06 -4.95 14.96
CA TYR A 101 -2.97 -5.87 15.64
C TYR A 101 -3.72 -5.19 16.78
N ALA A 102 -2.99 -4.60 17.75
CA ALA A 102 -3.60 -3.99 18.94
C ALA A 102 -4.56 -2.85 18.55
N ARG A 103 -4.11 -1.93 17.71
CA ARG A 103 -4.93 -0.78 17.28
C ARG A 103 -6.15 -1.18 16.44
N THR A 104 -6.03 -2.22 15.61
CA THR A 104 -7.17 -2.74 14.86
C THR A 104 -8.18 -3.39 15.77
N ARG A 105 -7.75 -4.25 16.71
CA ARG A 105 -8.62 -4.87 17.71
C ARG A 105 -9.40 -3.81 18.51
N ASP A 106 -8.73 -2.76 18.96
CA ASP A 106 -9.34 -1.70 19.75
C ASP A 106 -10.37 -0.90 18.90
N ALA A 107 -10.01 -0.56 17.63
CA ALA A 107 -10.93 0.09 16.71
C ALA A 107 -12.18 -0.75 16.41
N LEU A 108 -12.03 -2.06 16.23
CA LEU A 108 -13.16 -2.98 16.00
C LEU A 108 -14.06 -3.14 17.23
N ASN A 109 -13.53 -2.96 18.44
CA ASN A 109 -14.32 -2.96 19.67
C ASN A 109 -15.11 -1.66 19.85
N GLU A 110 -14.50 -0.52 19.52
CA GLU A 110 -15.14 0.79 19.60
C GLU A 110 -16.19 1.02 18.50
N MET A 111 -16.01 0.42 17.33
CA MET A 111 -16.80 0.67 16.13
C MET A 111 -17.26 -0.64 15.47
N PRO A 112 -18.36 -1.23 15.94
CA PRO A 112 -18.85 -2.53 15.43
C PRO A 112 -19.40 -2.45 13.99
N ASN A 113 -19.63 -1.27 13.46
CA ASN A 113 -20.13 -1.03 12.10
C ASN A 113 -19.04 -1.00 11.02
N ILE A 114 -17.76 -1.23 11.37
CA ILE A 114 -16.68 -1.39 10.39
C ILE A 114 -16.95 -2.66 9.57
N THR A 115 -17.01 -2.51 8.25
CA THR A 115 -17.22 -3.62 7.30
C THR A 115 -16.09 -3.76 6.29
N GLY A 116 -15.30 -2.72 6.08
CA GLY A 116 -14.14 -2.74 5.22
C GLY A 116 -12.88 -2.25 5.93
N ILE A 117 -11.75 -2.90 5.69
CA ILE A 117 -10.45 -2.50 6.26
C ILE A 117 -9.44 -2.37 5.13
N PHE A 118 -8.96 -1.15 4.91
CA PHE A 118 -7.89 -0.86 3.97
C PHE A 118 -6.56 -0.70 4.71
N VAL A 119 -5.57 -1.50 4.32
CA VAL A 119 -4.21 -1.41 4.89
C VAL A 119 -3.27 -0.84 3.85
N SER A 120 -2.84 0.41 4.04
CA SER A 120 -2.09 1.16 3.01
C SER A 120 -0.60 0.80 2.90
N GLY A 121 -0.11 -0.10 3.74
CA GLY A 121 1.30 -0.53 3.74
C GLY A 121 1.58 -1.69 4.68
N ALA A 122 2.74 -1.69 5.32
CA ALA A 122 3.13 -2.73 6.27
C ALA A 122 2.20 -2.83 7.49
N GLY A 123 2.14 -4.00 8.12
CA GLY A 123 1.29 -4.28 9.28
C GLY A 123 0.02 -5.10 8.96
N LEU A 124 -0.24 -5.43 7.68
CA LEU A 124 -1.45 -6.15 7.25
C LEU A 124 -1.64 -7.48 8.01
N SER A 125 -0.58 -8.23 8.24
CA SER A 125 -0.69 -9.50 8.99
C SER A 125 -1.22 -9.33 10.41
N GLY A 126 -0.93 -8.20 11.08
CA GLY A 126 -1.49 -7.87 12.39
C GLY A 126 -2.97 -7.51 12.32
N VAL A 127 -3.35 -6.73 11.31
CA VAL A 127 -4.76 -6.41 11.02
C VAL A 127 -5.56 -7.68 10.75
N ALA A 128 -5.04 -8.55 9.89
CA ALA A 128 -5.66 -9.82 9.54
C ALA A 128 -5.81 -10.75 10.75
N GLN A 129 -4.80 -10.79 11.64
CA GLN A 129 -4.88 -11.55 12.88
C GLN A 129 -6.02 -11.06 13.78
N ALA A 130 -6.17 -9.74 13.95
CA ALA A 130 -7.24 -9.17 14.77
C ALA A 130 -8.65 -9.56 14.28
N VAL A 131 -8.85 -9.55 12.95
CA VAL A 131 -10.11 -9.98 12.33
C VAL A 131 -10.32 -11.49 12.44
N TYR A 132 -9.27 -12.28 12.21
CA TYR A 132 -9.30 -13.73 12.29
C TYR A 132 -9.68 -14.22 13.70
N GLU A 133 -9.00 -13.71 14.73
CA GLU A 133 -9.26 -14.08 16.11
C GLU A 133 -10.64 -13.64 16.61
N ARG A 134 -11.16 -12.53 16.07
CA ARG A 134 -12.52 -12.06 16.35
C ARG A 134 -13.58 -12.97 15.69
N GLY A 135 -13.22 -13.76 14.68
CA GLY A 135 -14.14 -14.61 13.94
C GLY A 135 -15.12 -13.85 13.04
N THR A 136 -14.72 -12.67 12.54
CA THR A 136 -15.58 -11.75 11.78
C THR A 136 -15.13 -11.50 10.35
N ALA A 137 -14.32 -12.40 9.78
CA ALA A 137 -13.83 -12.30 8.40
C ALA A 137 -14.94 -12.27 7.35
N ASP A 138 -16.13 -12.79 7.68
CA ASP A 138 -17.32 -12.71 6.83
C ASP A 138 -17.92 -11.30 6.77
N VAL A 139 -17.67 -10.46 7.78
CA VAL A 139 -18.18 -9.10 7.91
C VAL A 139 -17.11 -8.10 7.51
N GLN A 140 -15.94 -8.12 8.16
CA GLN A 140 -14.83 -7.22 7.87
C GLN A 140 -14.02 -7.72 6.66
N LYS A 141 -14.15 -7.03 5.53
CA LYS A 141 -13.40 -7.32 4.31
C LYS A 141 -12.07 -6.56 4.31
N ILE A 142 -10.97 -7.25 4.00
CA ILE A 142 -9.63 -6.66 4.03
C ILE A 142 -9.07 -6.55 2.61
N VAL A 143 -8.61 -5.35 2.26
CA VAL A 143 -7.78 -5.07 1.08
C VAL A 143 -6.50 -4.40 1.55
N GLY A 144 -5.35 -4.84 1.07
CA GLY A 144 -4.09 -4.24 1.46
C GLY A 144 -2.95 -4.53 0.50
N PHE A 145 -1.73 -4.28 0.93
CA PHE A 145 -0.54 -4.38 0.11
C PHE A 145 0.35 -5.56 0.48
N ASP A 146 1.19 -5.94 -0.49
CA ASP A 146 2.30 -6.87 -0.40
C ASP A 146 1.91 -8.35 -0.18
N ALA A 147 2.20 -9.15 -1.19
CA ALA A 147 1.98 -10.60 -1.18
C ALA A 147 3.10 -11.33 -0.40
N THR A 148 3.32 -10.93 0.87
CA THR A 148 4.24 -11.66 1.75
C THR A 148 3.64 -13.01 2.16
N GLN A 149 4.49 -13.97 2.56
CA GLN A 149 4.03 -15.30 2.95
C GLN A 149 2.93 -15.27 4.05
N ARG A 150 3.07 -14.38 5.04
CA ARG A 150 2.05 -14.22 6.10
C ARG A 150 0.73 -13.68 5.54
N ASN A 151 0.78 -12.67 4.68
CA ASN A 151 -0.41 -12.08 4.08
C ASN A 151 -1.14 -13.08 3.17
N ILE A 152 -0.37 -13.87 2.39
CA ILE A 152 -0.90 -14.96 1.56
C ILE A 152 -1.59 -16.02 2.42
N THR A 153 -1.06 -16.37 3.59
CA THR A 153 -1.72 -17.31 4.51
C THR A 153 -3.11 -16.80 4.93
N TYR A 154 -3.23 -15.53 5.32
CA TYR A 154 -4.52 -14.93 5.66
C TYR A 154 -5.44 -14.75 4.44
N MET A 155 -4.89 -14.63 3.25
CA MET A 155 -5.69 -14.59 2.03
C MET A 155 -6.23 -15.98 1.68
N LYS A 156 -5.42 -17.04 1.81
CA LYS A 156 -5.83 -18.43 1.54
C LYS A 156 -6.88 -18.96 2.52
N ASN A 157 -6.87 -18.48 3.76
CA ASN A 157 -7.91 -18.85 4.74
C ASN A 157 -9.16 -17.95 4.68
N GLY A 158 -9.22 -17.00 3.73
CA GLY A 158 -10.38 -16.13 3.51
C GLY A 158 -10.46 -14.86 4.36
N THR A 159 -9.50 -14.63 5.27
CA THR A 159 -9.48 -13.42 6.10
C THR A 159 -9.17 -12.16 5.29
N VAL A 160 -8.23 -12.24 4.34
CA VAL A 160 -7.87 -11.15 3.42
C VAL A 160 -8.46 -11.47 2.04
N GLN A 161 -9.17 -10.52 1.43
CA GLN A 161 -9.81 -10.73 0.13
C GLN A 161 -8.89 -10.40 -1.04
N PHE A 162 -8.17 -9.27 -0.95
CA PHE A 162 -7.27 -8.84 -2.01
C PHE A 162 -5.96 -8.29 -1.47
N LEU A 163 -4.86 -8.63 -2.16
CA LEU A 163 -3.57 -8.00 -1.99
C LEU A 163 -3.17 -7.27 -3.27
N ILE A 164 -2.67 -6.07 -3.14
CA ILE A 164 -2.08 -5.29 -4.23
C ILE A 164 -0.58 -5.54 -4.17
N ASP A 165 -0.09 -6.37 -5.09
CA ASP A 165 1.33 -6.69 -5.20
C ASP A 165 2.04 -5.66 -6.08
N GLN A 166 3.13 -5.14 -5.57
CA GLN A 166 3.89 -4.04 -6.19
C GLN A 166 4.98 -4.54 -7.14
N SER A 167 5.08 -5.84 -7.39
CA SER A 167 6.13 -6.45 -8.23
C SER A 167 7.55 -6.10 -7.76
N PRO A 168 7.93 -6.37 -6.51
CA PRO A 168 9.19 -5.92 -5.91
C PRO A 168 10.43 -6.40 -6.68
N TYR A 169 10.40 -7.61 -7.25
CA TYR A 169 11.46 -8.11 -8.10
C TYR A 169 11.65 -7.24 -9.36
N GLN A 170 10.56 -6.91 -10.05
CA GLN A 170 10.63 -6.09 -11.26
C GLN A 170 11.07 -4.66 -10.97
N GLN A 171 10.67 -4.10 -9.84
CA GLN A 171 11.14 -2.78 -9.40
C GLN A 171 12.66 -2.75 -9.23
N GLY A 172 13.21 -3.71 -8.47
CA GLY A 172 14.65 -3.82 -8.26
C GLY A 172 15.40 -4.06 -9.57
N TYR A 173 14.95 -5.01 -10.38
CA TYR A 173 15.55 -5.31 -11.68
C TYR A 173 15.60 -4.07 -12.60
N LYS A 174 14.46 -3.35 -12.75
CA LYS A 174 14.38 -2.18 -13.61
C LYS A 174 15.23 -1.01 -13.10
N ALA A 175 15.29 -0.79 -11.80
CA ALA A 175 16.13 0.25 -11.22
C ALA A 175 17.62 0.01 -11.49
N VAL A 176 18.07 -1.25 -11.34
CA VAL A 176 19.45 -1.64 -11.65
C VAL A 176 19.72 -1.54 -13.15
N GLN A 177 18.79 -2.00 -13.99
CA GLN A 177 18.93 -1.87 -15.45
C GLN A 177 19.13 -0.41 -15.88
N LEU A 178 18.28 0.49 -15.39
CA LEU A 178 18.39 1.93 -15.71
C LEU A 178 19.72 2.53 -15.22
N LEU A 179 20.21 2.09 -14.06
CA LEU A 179 21.51 2.51 -13.54
C LEU A 179 22.66 2.00 -14.43
N VAL A 180 22.61 0.75 -14.88
CA VAL A 180 23.60 0.16 -15.81
C VAL A 180 23.61 0.91 -17.12
N ASP A 181 22.43 1.13 -17.73
CA ASP A 181 22.29 1.89 -18.98
C ASP A 181 22.89 3.32 -18.85
N TYR A 182 22.65 3.95 -17.69
CA TYR A 182 23.20 5.28 -17.42
C TYR A 182 24.73 5.28 -17.29
N LEU A 183 25.30 4.33 -16.55
CA LEU A 183 26.73 4.30 -16.23
C LEU A 183 27.61 3.79 -17.40
N PHE A 184 27.13 2.80 -18.13
CA PHE A 184 27.95 2.12 -19.16
C PHE A 184 27.62 2.57 -20.59
N GLU A 185 26.40 3.01 -20.83
CA GLU A 185 25.95 3.39 -22.17
C GLU A 185 25.67 4.91 -22.29
N GLY A 186 25.79 5.67 -21.19
CA GLY A 186 25.51 7.10 -21.17
C GLY A 186 24.06 7.46 -21.43
N ARG A 187 23.13 6.50 -21.33
CA ARG A 187 21.69 6.72 -21.58
C ARG A 187 21.00 7.20 -20.32
N ALA A 188 20.59 8.48 -20.33
CA ALA A 188 19.75 9.00 -19.25
C ALA A 188 18.32 8.43 -19.36
N PRO A 189 17.61 8.22 -18.21
CA PRO A 189 16.20 7.86 -18.26
C PRO A 189 15.35 8.91 -18.97
N ASP A 190 14.46 8.48 -19.85
CA ASP A 190 13.54 9.37 -20.57
C ASP A 190 12.45 9.96 -19.68
N VAL A 191 12.24 9.36 -18.50
CA VAL A 191 11.22 9.75 -17.52
C VAL A 191 11.81 9.85 -16.11
N SER A 192 11.29 10.75 -15.31
CA SER A 192 11.71 10.87 -13.91
C SER A 192 11.09 9.81 -12.99
N CYS A 193 9.97 9.19 -13.40
CA CYS A 193 9.29 8.12 -12.72
C CYS A 193 8.94 7.01 -13.70
N TYR A 194 9.44 5.81 -13.47
CA TYR A 194 9.09 4.61 -14.21
C TYR A 194 8.06 3.82 -13.39
N TYR A 195 6.79 3.96 -13.76
CA TYR A 195 5.71 3.27 -13.07
C TYR A 195 5.49 1.87 -13.65
N LEU A 196 5.52 0.89 -12.75
CA LEU A 196 5.14 -0.50 -13.02
C LEU A 196 3.65 -0.72 -12.69
N ASP A 197 3.08 -1.74 -13.30
CA ASP A 197 1.72 -2.16 -12.97
C ASP A 197 1.67 -2.81 -11.57
N ALA A 198 0.62 -2.47 -10.83
CA ALA A 198 0.27 -3.16 -9.59
C ALA A 198 -0.63 -4.36 -9.92
N HIS A 199 -0.31 -5.53 -9.35
CA HIS A 199 -1.08 -6.75 -9.59
C HIS A 199 -2.05 -7.04 -8.46
N ILE A 200 -3.32 -7.27 -8.79
CA ILE A 200 -4.32 -7.69 -7.82
C ILE A 200 -4.20 -9.20 -7.62
N LYS A 201 -3.90 -9.60 -6.38
CA LYS A 201 -3.83 -10.98 -5.94
C LYS A 201 -5.07 -11.35 -5.13
N ASN A 202 -5.50 -12.60 -5.31
CA ASN A 202 -6.54 -13.24 -4.52
C ASN A 202 -6.12 -14.69 -4.20
N ALA A 203 -6.95 -15.43 -3.50
CA ALA A 203 -6.63 -16.81 -3.06
C ALA A 203 -6.30 -17.80 -4.20
N PHE A 204 -6.63 -17.46 -5.46
CA PHE A 204 -6.48 -18.36 -6.61
C PHE A 204 -5.31 -18.01 -7.53
N ASN A 205 -4.64 -16.84 -7.33
CA ASN A 205 -3.56 -16.39 -8.20
C ASN A 205 -2.28 -15.95 -7.46
N CYS A 206 -2.04 -16.50 -6.26
CA CYS A 206 -0.87 -16.24 -5.43
C CYS A 206 -0.09 -17.52 -5.09
#